data_0cdd69eabb609dac597c1c2d7250b1fb
#
_entry.id   0cdd69eabb609dac597c1c2d7250b1fb
#
_cell.length_a   1.000
_cell.length_b   1.000
_cell.length_c   1.000
_cell.angle_alpha   90.00
_cell.angle_beta   90.00
_cell.angle_gamma   90.00
#
_symmetry.space_group_name_H-M   'P 1'
#
loop_
_entity.id
_entity.type
_entity.pdbx_description
1 polymer ?
#
loop_
_entity_poly.entity_id
_entity_poly.type
_entity_poly.pdbx_seq_one_letter_code
_entity_poly.pdbx_strand_id
1 'polypeptide(L)'
;MIQKRLKSSDPGPPGSAKKSRGPTVPIPKSLEKVRGYKTLTIYKMESSPYYYVRMFEDKKVVRKSTGTSDRRDALKFAEKFFVEIKTKRINQEPLSSRSGFEVCALGLQKENKSRVEREELSLKKLDNDEYRLKKDLLPFFRKYEIADVDYRVISEYVSTLNSKSTDRALSSSSIKIHLSHIKTILRYAQKMGVVRTLPAFPSIKTVDKPRSWFNSTEYSKLHNTARTHIGEKFDVSSKGNQKLRNGELTRELYDLILFMTNTFIRPTDIRVLQHKHVTVVRSNQVYLRLTHPMTKGHTQPIVSMVGAIEVYDSIVKRQKKEGYGGSEDYLFQPQHTNRDYAMQQLYRQFDYLLKITNLKNDPLGESRTLYSLRHTAIMFRLTESQGLDLLSLARNARTSVEMIDRFYAKHLTAEMNVELIQSNRNESLRTTSDEETKRVKNQSTKVKRVSKPKKSAKVTTT
;
A
#
# COMPACT_ATOMS: atom_id res chain seq x y z
N MET A 1 -49.82 40.73 -0.54
CA MET A 1 -49.91 40.56 -2.03
C MET A 1 -48.77 39.65 -2.46
N ILE A 2 -49.11 38.37 -2.72
CA ILE A 2 -48.12 37.33 -3.11
C ILE A 2 -48.42 37.00 -4.57
N GLN A 3 -47.53 37.41 -5.47
CA GLN A 3 -47.59 37.01 -6.88
C GLN A 3 -46.93 35.62 -7.06
N LYS A 4 -47.76 34.62 -7.36
CA LYS A 4 -47.35 33.32 -7.86
C LYS A 4 -46.93 33.46 -9.33
N ARG A 5 -45.62 33.20 -9.61
CA ARG A 5 -45.15 32.95 -10.99
C ARG A 5 -45.47 31.52 -11.41
N LEU A 6 -46.37 31.41 -12.37
CA LEU A 6 -46.65 30.20 -13.15
C LEU A 6 -45.38 29.86 -13.98
N LYS A 7 -44.86 28.66 -13.82
CA LYS A 7 -43.87 28.07 -14.74
C LYS A 7 -44.63 27.43 -15.89
N SER A 8 -44.46 27.95 -17.07
CA SER A 8 -44.87 27.33 -18.33
C SER A 8 -44.05 26.07 -18.56
N SER A 9 -44.74 24.93 -18.67
CA SER A 9 -44.16 23.64 -19.08
C SER A 9 -44.19 23.59 -20.61
N ASP A 10 -43.03 23.76 -21.24
CA ASP A 10 -42.83 23.37 -22.64
C ASP A 10 -42.80 21.84 -22.73
N PRO A 11 -43.58 21.19 -23.61
CA PRO A 11 -43.49 19.78 -23.88
C PRO A 11 -42.21 19.54 -24.74
N GLY A 12 -41.22 18.87 -24.17
CA GLY A 12 -40.04 18.41 -24.92
C GLY A 12 -40.42 17.48 -26.07
N PRO A 13 -39.54 17.34 -27.07
CA PRO A 13 -39.88 16.59 -28.30
C PRO A 13 -40.19 15.12 -27.97
N PRO A 14 -41.13 14.50 -28.72
CA PRO A 14 -41.61 13.15 -28.45
C PRO A 14 -40.42 12.14 -28.47
N GLY A 15 -40.19 11.49 -27.34
CA GLY A 15 -39.18 10.45 -27.22
C GLY A 15 -39.40 9.36 -28.27
N SER A 16 -38.39 9.12 -29.09
CA SER A 16 -38.35 8.01 -30.04
C SER A 16 -38.64 6.70 -29.30
N ALA A 17 -39.80 6.13 -29.53
CA ALA A 17 -40.18 4.83 -29.00
C ALA A 17 -39.08 3.82 -29.34
N LYS A 18 -38.40 3.24 -28.34
CA LYS A 18 -37.45 2.14 -28.52
C LYS A 18 -38.26 0.98 -29.12
N LYS A 19 -38.14 0.77 -30.45
CA LYS A 19 -38.66 -0.40 -31.11
C LYS A 19 -38.18 -1.63 -30.36
N SER A 20 -39.09 -2.43 -29.83
CA SER A 20 -38.80 -3.72 -29.23
C SER A 20 -37.99 -4.54 -30.23
N ARG A 21 -36.78 -4.97 -29.86
CA ARG A 21 -35.96 -5.82 -30.72
C ARG A 21 -36.68 -7.17 -30.85
N GLY A 22 -36.97 -7.59 -32.06
CA GLY A 22 -37.56 -8.89 -32.35
C GLY A 22 -36.65 -10.06 -31.85
N PRO A 23 -37.16 -11.30 -31.91
CA PRO A 23 -36.43 -12.47 -31.42
C PRO A 23 -35.04 -12.62 -32.07
N THR A 24 -34.04 -13.02 -31.29
CA THR A 24 -32.67 -13.27 -31.75
C THR A 24 -32.51 -14.65 -32.39
N VAL A 25 -33.60 -15.26 -32.85
CA VAL A 25 -33.61 -16.57 -33.49
C VAL A 25 -33.43 -16.40 -35.01
N PRO A 26 -32.61 -17.27 -35.67
CA PRO A 26 -32.54 -17.25 -37.13
C PRO A 26 -33.83 -17.50 -37.81
N ILE A 27 -34.14 -16.74 -38.84
CA ILE A 27 -35.34 -16.97 -39.71
C ILE A 27 -35.07 -18.26 -40.52
N PRO A 28 -35.86 -19.33 -40.33
CA PRO A 28 -35.57 -20.63 -40.94
C PRO A 28 -35.40 -20.60 -42.47
N LYS A 29 -36.26 -19.82 -43.15
CA LYS A 29 -36.24 -19.65 -44.61
C LYS A 29 -35.03 -18.85 -45.11
N SER A 30 -34.27 -18.18 -44.25
CA SER A 30 -33.08 -17.39 -44.61
C SER A 30 -31.77 -18.15 -44.47
N LEU A 31 -31.81 -19.38 -43.97
CA LEU A 31 -30.63 -20.22 -43.77
C LEU A 31 -30.14 -20.72 -45.15
N GLU A 32 -28.96 -20.26 -45.54
CA GLU A 32 -28.30 -20.62 -46.80
C GLU A 32 -26.88 -21.15 -46.56
N LYS A 33 -26.60 -22.35 -47.05
CA LYS A 33 -25.24 -22.91 -47.04
C LYS A 33 -24.42 -22.23 -48.10
N VAL A 34 -23.19 -21.80 -47.72
CA VAL A 34 -22.24 -21.20 -48.66
C VAL A 34 -21.65 -22.31 -49.57
N ARG A 35 -21.81 -22.14 -50.90
CA ARG A 35 -21.38 -23.12 -51.88
C ARG A 35 -19.86 -23.38 -51.73
N GLY A 36 -19.45 -24.65 -51.71
CA GLY A 36 -18.06 -25.07 -51.52
C GLY A 36 -17.62 -25.20 -50.05
N TYR A 37 -18.44 -24.85 -49.08
CA TYR A 37 -18.09 -24.90 -47.63
C TYR A 37 -19.10 -25.73 -46.85
N LYS A 38 -18.70 -26.88 -46.32
CA LYS A 38 -19.60 -27.82 -45.62
C LYS A 38 -20.17 -27.27 -44.31
N THR A 39 -19.39 -26.42 -43.59
CA THR A 39 -19.71 -25.96 -42.25
C THR A 39 -20.12 -24.51 -42.16
N LEU A 40 -20.17 -23.78 -43.28
CA LEU A 40 -20.40 -22.35 -43.35
C LEU A 40 -21.84 -22.06 -43.84
N THR A 41 -22.56 -21.20 -43.10
CA THR A 41 -23.93 -20.84 -43.40
C THR A 41 -24.14 -19.34 -43.16
N ILE A 42 -24.90 -18.66 -44.05
CA ILE A 42 -25.40 -17.31 -43.82
C ILE A 42 -26.89 -17.36 -43.48
N TYR A 43 -27.40 -16.38 -42.73
CA TYR A 43 -28.80 -16.31 -42.33
C TYR A 43 -29.19 -14.89 -41.88
N LYS A 44 -30.49 -14.62 -41.81
CA LYS A 44 -31.03 -13.38 -41.22
C LYS A 44 -31.71 -13.64 -39.89
N MET A 45 -31.84 -12.59 -39.07
CA MET A 45 -32.64 -12.55 -37.83
C MET A 45 -33.69 -11.47 -37.91
N GLU A 46 -34.84 -11.64 -37.27
CA GLU A 46 -35.88 -10.62 -37.19
C GLU A 46 -35.42 -9.36 -36.46
N SER A 47 -34.46 -9.53 -35.52
CA SER A 47 -33.92 -8.43 -34.73
C SER A 47 -32.87 -7.56 -35.46
N SER A 48 -32.51 -7.89 -36.73
CA SER A 48 -31.44 -7.17 -37.43
C SER A 48 -31.67 -7.21 -38.96
N PRO A 49 -31.47 -6.08 -39.68
CA PRO A 49 -31.55 -6.04 -41.14
C PRO A 49 -30.35 -6.75 -41.83
N TYR A 50 -29.29 -7.05 -41.10
CA TYR A 50 -28.06 -7.59 -41.66
C TYR A 50 -28.06 -9.11 -41.69
N TYR A 51 -27.28 -9.66 -42.64
CA TYR A 51 -26.95 -11.07 -42.66
C TYR A 51 -25.97 -11.41 -41.52
N TYR A 52 -26.05 -12.64 -41.06
CA TYR A 52 -25.12 -13.26 -40.12
C TYR A 52 -24.49 -14.47 -40.78
N VAL A 53 -23.21 -14.69 -40.46
CA VAL A 53 -22.49 -15.90 -40.79
C VAL A 53 -22.37 -16.77 -39.55
N ARG A 54 -22.53 -18.07 -39.73
CA ARG A 54 -22.19 -19.07 -38.72
C ARG A 54 -21.34 -20.17 -39.35
N MET A 55 -20.40 -20.66 -38.56
CA MET A 55 -19.54 -21.79 -38.92
C MET A 55 -19.51 -22.76 -37.75
N PHE A 56 -19.57 -24.05 -38.03
CA PHE A 56 -19.41 -25.08 -37.01
C PHE A 56 -17.96 -25.60 -37.09
N GLU A 57 -17.20 -25.45 -36.03
CA GLU A 57 -15.79 -25.86 -35.92
C GLU A 57 -15.52 -26.33 -34.50
N ASP A 58 -14.81 -27.44 -34.31
CA ASP A 58 -14.39 -28.05 -33.05
C ASP A 58 -15.56 -28.15 -32.00
N LYS A 59 -16.69 -28.69 -32.46
CA LYS A 59 -17.92 -28.82 -31.63
C LYS A 59 -18.53 -27.49 -31.15
N LYS A 60 -18.06 -26.36 -31.67
CA LYS A 60 -18.56 -25.02 -31.34
C LYS A 60 -19.15 -24.34 -32.57
N VAL A 61 -20.18 -23.53 -32.35
CA VAL A 61 -20.77 -22.65 -33.37
C VAL A 61 -20.16 -21.26 -33.21
N VAL A 62 -19.38 -20.83 -34.20
CA VAL A 62 -18.89 -19.43 -34.27
C VAL A 62 -19.80 -18.65 -35.20
N ARG A 63 -20.29 -17.47 -34.74
CA ARG A 63 -21.22 -16.63 -35.51
C ARG A 63 -20.77 -15.16 -35.43
N LYS A 64 -21.00 -14.42 -36.54
CA LYS A 64 -20.65 -12.99 -36.65
C LYS A 64 -21.66 -12.30 -37.56
N SER A 65 -21.97 -11.02 -37.25
CA SER A 65 -22.74 -10.18 -38.18
C SER A 65 -21.88 -9.82 -39.38
N THR A 66 -22.42 -9.86 -40.56
CA THR A 66 -21.71 -9.42 -41.78
C THR A 66 -21.72 -7.90 -41.95
N GLY A 67 -22.57 -7.18 -41.21
CA GLY A 67 -22.73 -5.73 -41.32
C GLY A 67 -23.42 -5.27 -42.63
N THR A 68 -23.86 -6.19 -43.47
CA THR A 68 -24.52 -5.90 -44.74
C THR A 68 -25.88 -6.58 -44.86
N SER A 69 -26.81 -5.92 -45.52
CA SER A 69 -28.11 -6.47 -45.93
C SER A 69 -28.09 -7.08 -47.32
N ASP A 70 -27.02 -6.87 -48.09
CA ASP A 70 -26.82 -7.45 -49.41
C ASP A 70 -26.28 -8.89 -49.31
N ARG A 71 -26.92 -9.80 -50.11
CA ARG A 71 -26.59 -11.21 -50.09
C ARG A 71 -25.21 -11.51 -50.68
N ARG A 72 -24.80 -10.81 -51.75
CA ARG A 72 -23.52 -11.05 -52.43
C ARG A 72 -22.35 -10.65 -51.53
N ASP A 73 -22.47 -9.51 -50.86
CA ASP A 73 -21.45 -9.04 -49.93
C ASP A 73 -21.42 -9.90 -48.68
N ALA A 74 -22.57 -10.43 -48.22
CA ALA A 74 -22.60 -11.36 -47.10
C ALA A 74 -21.89 -12.68 -47.43
N LEU A 75 -21.98 -13.17 -48.67
CA LEU A 75 -21.23 -14.37 -49.13
C LEU A 75 -19.73 -14.10 -49.16
N LYS A 76 -19.29 -12.98 -49.78
CA LYS A 76 -17.86 -12.59 -49.75
C LYS A 76 -17.33 -12.44 -48.32
N PHE A 77 -18.13 -11.88 -47.41
CA PHE A 77 -17.76 -11.79 -45.98
C PHE A 77 -17.63 -13.20 -45.38
N ALA A 78 -18.56 -14.10 -45.70
CA ALA A 78 -18.55 -15.47 -45.16
C ALA A 78 -17.30 -16.24 -45.56
N GLU A 79 -16.82 -16.07 -46.81
CA GLU A 79 -15.58 -16.68 -47.30
C GLU A 79 -14.36 -16.13 -46.52
N LYS A 80 -14.26 -14.81 -46.38
CA LYS A 80 -13.20 -14.19 -45.55
C LYS A 80 -13.26 -14.68 -44.08
N PHE A 81 -14.46 -14.80 -43.55
CA PHE A 81 -14.68 -15.29 -42.18
C PHE A 81 -14.23 -16.76 -42.04
N PHE A 82 -14.48 -17.59 -43.06
CA PHE A 82 -13.99 -18.97 -43.05
C PHE A 82 -12.45 -19.04 -43.00
N VAL A 83 -11.78 -18.26 -43.84
CA VAL A 83 -10.32 -18.18 -43.84
C VAL A 83 -9.81 -17.67 -42.47
N GLU A 84 -10.44 -16.61 -41.94
CA GLU A 84 -10.09 -16.10 -40.60
C GLU A 84 -10.17 -17.17 -39.51
N ILE A 85 -11.27 -17.93 -39.47
CA ILE A 85 -11.47 -18.99 -38.46
C ILE A 85 -10.49 -20.15 -38.67
N LYS A 86 -10.21 -20.55 -39.90
CA LYS A 86 -9.24 -21.61 -40.21
C LYS A 86 -7.81 -21.18 -39.85
N THR A 87 -7.43 -19.95 -40.15
CA THR A 87 -6.14 -19.37 -39.76
C THR A 87 -6.00 -19.32 -38.24
N LYS A 88 -7.01 -18.89 -37.55
CA LYS A 88 -7.05 -18.92 -36.08
C LYS A 88 -6.84 -20.33 -35.52
N ARG A 89 -7.44 -21.34 -36.14
CA ARG A 89 -7.27 -22.73 -35.75
C ARG A 89 -5.84 -23.23 -35.97
N ILE A 90 -5.26 -22.97 -37.13
CA ILE A 90 -3.88 -23.33 -37.43
C ILE A 90 -2.92 -22.68 -36.43
N ASN A 91 -3.17 -21.42 -36.09
CA ASN A 91 -2.38 -20.66 -35.13
C ASN A 91 -2.73 -20.98 -33.65
N GLN A 92 -3.63 -21.94 -33.39
CA GLN A 92 -4.13 -22.27 -32.06
C GLN A 92 -4.75 -21.06 -31.33
N GLU A 93 -5.30 -20.11 -32.07
CA GLU A 93 -6.01 -18.96 -31.52
C GLU A 93 -7.44 -19.35 -31.12
N PRO A 94 -7.99 -18.72 -30.05
CA PRO A 94 -9.37 -18.99 -29.67
C PRO A 94 -10.36 -18.61 -30.76
N LEU A 95 -11.27 -19.52 -31.13
CA LEU A 95 -12.24 -19.36 -32.22
C LEU A 95 -13.30 -18.28 -31.93
N SER A 96 -13.57 -18.00 -30.67
CA SER A 96 -14.41 -16.88 -30.25
C SER A 96 -13.69 -16.10 -29.16
N SER A 97 -13.25 -14.91 -29.49
CA SER A 97 -12.60 -13.98 -28.56
C SER A 97 -13.61 -13.10 -27.78
N ARG A 98 -14.90 -13.42 -27.85
CA ARG A 98 -15.94 -12.61 -27.23
C ARG A 98 -16.16 -13.01 -25.77
N SER A 99 -15.17 -12.75 -24.96
CA SER A 99 -15.35 -12.64 -23.52
C SER A 99 -15.14 -11.18 -23.14
N GLY A 100 -16.20 -10.53 -22.73
CA GLY A 100 -16.11 -9.16 -22.22
C GLY A 100 -15.13 -9.09 -21.06
N PHE A 101 -14.50 -7.95 -20.87
CA PHE A 101 -13.61 -7.71 -19.73
C PHE A 101 -14.27 -8.10 -18.40
N GLU A 102 -15.55 -7.78 -18.23
CA GLU A 102 -16.33 -8.10 -17.03
C GLU A 102 -16.38 -9.61 -16.75
N VAL A 103 -16.59 -10.44 -17.78
CA VAL A 103 -16.68 -11.90 -17.62
C VAL A 103 -15.34 -12.47 -17.09
N CYS A 104 -14.21 -12.03 -17.65
CA CYS A 104 -12.89 -12.45 -17.20
C CYS A 104 -12.58 -11.93 -15.78
N ALA A 105 -12.98 -10.71 -15.48
CA ALA A 105 -12.77 -10.11 -14.15
C ALA A 105 -13.57 -10.85 -13.07
N LEU A 106 -14.85 -11.18 -13.34
CA LEU A 106 -15.70 -11.96 -12.41
C LEU A 106 -15.20 -13.41 -12.28
N GLY A 107 -14.69 -14.00 -13.37
CA GLY A 107 -14.06 -15.33 -13.34
C GLY A 107 -12.84 -15.35 -12.42
N LEU A 108 -11.96 -14.36 -12.53
CA LEU A 108 -10.80 -14.18 -11.63
C LEU A 108 -11.26 -14.00 -10.17
N GLN A 109 -12.32 -13.23 -9.90
CA GLN A 109 -12.83 -13.07 -8.54
C GLN A 109 -13.30 -14.40 -7.95
N LYS A 110 -13.99 -15.24 -8.74
CA LYS A 110 -14.39 -16.57 -8.31
C LYS A 110 -13.17 -17.44 -7.96
N GLU A 111 -12.13 -17.43 -8.80
CA GLU A 111 -10.86 -18.12 -8.50
C GLU A 111 -10.23 -17.59 -7.21
N ASN A 112 -10.17 -16.26 -7.05
CA ASN A 112 -9.59 -15.63 -5.86
C ASN A 112 -10.38 -15.95 -4.57
N LYS A 113 -11.71 -16.12 -4.62
CA LYS A 113 -12.49 -16.60 -3.46
C LYS A 113 -12.04 -17.99 -3.02
N SER A 114 -11.89 -18.93 -3.94
CA SER A 114 -11.37 -20.27 -3.62
C SER A 114 -9.92 -20.23 -3.11
N ARG A 115 -9.12 -19.25 -3.55
CA ARG A 115 -7.75 -19.05 -3.01
C ARG A 115 -7.76 -18.50 -1.59
N VAL A 116 -8.76 -17.69 -1.22
CA VAL A 116 -8.95 -17.23 0.18
C VAL A 116 -9.33 -18.42 1.07
N GLU A 117 -10.23 -19.29 0.60
CA GLU A 117 -10.62 -20.52 1.32
C GLU A 117 -9.42 -21.46 1.59
N ARG A 118 -8.43 -21.48 0.67
CA ARG A 118 -7.17 -22.22 0.82
C ARG A 118 -6.06 -21.44 1.52
N GLU A 119 -6.36 -20.27 2.08
CA GLU A 119 -5.40 -19.38 2.76
C GLU A 119 -4.23 -18.87 1.87
N GLU A 120 -4.32 -19.04 0.53
CA GLU A 120 -3.33 -18.56 -0.43
C GLU A 120 -3.43 -17.03 -0.67
N LEU A 121 -4.59 -16.46 -0.37
CA LEU A 121 -4.89 -15.05 -0.57
C LEU A 121 -5.61 -14.48 0.66
N SER A 122 -5.20 -13.31 1.14
CA SER A 122 -5.91 -12.68 2.25
C SER A 122 -7.27 -12.13 1.82
N LEU A 123 -8.29 -12.28 2.68
CA LEU A 123 -9.63 -11.73 2.47
C LEU A 123 -9.58 -10.23 2.16
N LYS A 124 -8.78 -9.47 2.91
CA LYS A 124 -8.62 -8.02 2.69
C LYS A 124 -8.10 -7.67 1.28
N LYS A 125 -7.24 -8.50 0.70
CA LYS A 125 -6.78 -8.31 -0.68
C LYS A 125 -7.93 -8.52 -1.66
N LEU A 126 -8.73 -9.55 -1.46
CA LEU A 126 -9.93 -9.83 -2.27
C LEU A 126 -10.91 -8.65 -2.21
N ASP A 127 -11.26 -8.15 -1.01
CA ASP A 127 -12.17 -7.03 -0.81
C ASP A 127 -11.67 -5.76 -1.50
N ASN A 128 -10.38 -5.44 -1.38
CA ASN A 128 -9.78 -4.29 -2.04
C ASN A 128 -9.82 -4.40 -3.57
N ASP A 129 -9.58 -5.59 -4.11
CA ASP A 129 -9.63 -5.84 -5.55
C ASP A 129 -11.09 -5.78 -6.05
N GLU A 130 -12.04 -6.32 -5.30
CA GLU A 130 -13.47 -6.24 -5.61
C GLU A 130 -13.99 -4.79 -5.59
N TYR A 131 -13.63 -4.02 -4.57
CA TYR A 131 -13.97 -2.60 -4.48
C TYR A 131 -13.44 -1.82 -5.69
N ARG A 132 -12.15 -2.00 -6.03
CA ARG A 132 -11.53 -1.34 -7.18
C ARG A 132 -12.16 -1.78 -8.50
N LEU A 133 -12.47 -3.07 -8.63
CA LEU A 133 -13.14 -3.58 -9.82
C LEU A 133 -14.50 -2.90 -10.03
N LYS A 134 -15.35 -2.87 -9.00
CA LYS A 134 -16.70 -2.30 -9.09
C LYS A 134 -16.67 -0.78 -9.27
N LYS A 135 -15.80 -0.09 -8.53
CA LYS A 135 -15.78 1.37 -8.50
C LYS A 135 -15.09 1.99 -9.72
N ASP A 136 -13.98 1.42 -10.14
CA ASP A 136 -13.07 2.08 -11.09
C ASP A 136 -12.94 1.33 -12.40
N LEU A 137 -12.73 -0.01 -12.37
CA LEU A 137 -12.42 -0.76 -13.58
C LEU A 137 -13.65 -1.05 -14.43
N LEU A 138 -14.72 -1.60 -13.87
CA LEU A 138 -15.92 -1.95 -14.62
C LEU A 138 -16.60 -0.74 -15.28
N PRO A 139 -16.72 0.43 -14.64
CA PRO A 139 -17.29 1.60 -15.30
C PRO A 139 -16.58 2.00 -16.60
N PHE A 140 -15.29 1.74 -16.71
CA PHE A 140 -14.51 2.04 -17.90
C PHE A 140 -14.45 0.86 -18.88
N PHE A 141 -14.06 -0.36 -18.38
CA PHE A 141 -13.74 -1.50 -19.22
C PHE A 141 -14.91 -2.38 -19.62
N ARG A 142 -16.11 -2.23 -19.02
CA ARG A 142 -17.28 -3.07 -19.33
C ARG A 142 -17.67 -3.04 -20.82
N LYS A 143 -17.41 -1.94 -21.52
CA LYS A 143 -17.72 -1.76 -22.94
C LYS A 143 -16.75 -2.48 -23.88
N TYR A 144 -15.60 -2.94 -23.37
CA TYR A 144 -14.56 -3.57 -24.16
C TYR A 144 -14.63 -5.10 -24.07
N GLU A 145 -14.38 -5.76 -25.22
CA GLU A 145 -13.97 -7.17 -25.20
C GLU A 145 -12.54 -7.25 -24.62
N ILE A 146 -12.25 -8.34 -23.90
CA ILE A 146 -10.93 -8.47 -23.23
C ILE A 146 -9.76 -8.48 -24.22
N ALA A 147 -10.00 -8.99 -25.44
CA ALA A 147 -8.98 -9.03 -26.51
C ALA A 147 -8.68 -7.66 -27.12
N ASP A 148 -9.61 -6.69 -26.96
CA ASP A 148 -9.46 -5.33 -27.47
C ASP A 148 -8.79 -4.39 -26.47
N VAL A 149 -8.47 -4.88 -25.27
CA VAL A 149 -7.77 -4.12 -24.23
C VAL A 149 -6.28 -4.06 -24.57
N ASP A 150 -5.91 -3.11 -25.41
CA ASP A 150 -4.55 -2.83 -25.85
C ASP A 150 -3.87 -1.73 -25.01
N TYR A 151 -2.64 -1.36 -25.39
CA TYR A 151 -1.88 -0.27 -24.77
C TYR A 151 -2.65 1.06 -24.80
N ARG A 152 -3.34 1.38 -25.89
CA ARG A 152 -4.08 2.62 -26.06
C ARG A 152 -5.24 2.72 -25.08
N VAL A 153 -6.03 1.64 -24.98
CA VAL A 153 -7.18 1.56 -24.05
C VAL A 153 -6.72 1.67 -22.59
N ILE A 154 -5.60 1.00 -22.24
CA ILE A 154 -5.02 1.09 -20.89
C ILE A 154 -4.51 2.52 -20.60
N SER A 155 -3.86 3.18 -21.58
CA SER A 155 -3.37 4.56 -21.43
C SER A 155 -4.52 5.56 -21.30
N GLU A 156 -5.60 5.38 -22.06
CA GLU A 156 -6.83 6.17 -21.94
C GLU A 156 -7.42 6.02 -20.52
N TYR A 157 -7.49 4.80 -19.99
CA TYR A 157 -7.92 4.56 -18.61
C TYR A 157 -7.04 5.31 -17.60
N VAL A 158 -5.73 5.23 -17.71
CA VAL A 158 -4.80 5.96 -16.83
C VAL A 158 -5.07 7.46 -16.87
N SER A 159 -5.32 8.01 -18.06
CA SER A 159 -5.67 9.44 -18.22
C SER A 159 -6.98 9.80 -17.49
N THR A 160 -7.97 8.90 -17.49
CA THR A 160 -9.23 9.14 -16.74
C THR A 160 -9.03 9.14 -15.23
N LEU A 161 -8.05 8.40 -14.70
CA LEU A 161 -7.72 8.41 -13.27
C LEU A 161 -7.14 9.75 -12.82
N ASN A 162 -6.40 10.43 -13.68
CA ASN A 162 -5.84 11.76 -13.41
C ASN A 162 -6.90 12.87 -13.52
N SER A 163 -7.89 12.71 -14.41
CA SER A 163 -8.92 13.72 -14.68
C SER A 163 -10.15 13.64 -13.75
N LYS A 164 -10.39 12.48 -13.11
CA LYS A 164 -11.57 12.25 -12.26
C LYS A 164 -11.56 12.98 -10.93
N SER A 165 -10.46 13.57 -10.52
CA SER A 165 -10.40 14.25 -9.25
C SER A 165 -10.20 15.74 -9.48
N THR A 166 -11.28 16.47 -9.37
CA THR A 166 -11.24 17.93 -9.17
C THR A 166 -10.49 18.30 -7.88
N ASP A 167 -10.34 17.35 -6.93
CA ASP A 167 -9.68 17.61 -5.64
C ASP A 167 -8.41 16.80 -5.39
N ARG A 168 -8.18 15.63 -6.02
CA ARG A 168 -6.95 14.82 -5.86
C ARG A 168 -6.75 13.86 -7.02
N ALA A 169 -5.76 14.11 -7.84
CA ALA A 169 -5.22 13.08 -8.74
C ALA A 169 -4.73 11.87 -7.95
N LEU A 170 -4.97 10.66 -8.45
CA LEU A 170 -4.46 9.45 -7.80
C LEU A 170 -2.93 9.48 -7.78
N SER A 171 -2.35 9.03 -6.66
CA SER A 171 -0.89 8.89 -6.57
C SER A 171 -0.38 7.89 -7.61
N SER A 172 0.86 8.08 -8.08
CA SER A 172 1.53 7.14 -8.99
C SER A 172 1.51 5.69 -8.46
N SER A 173 1.62 5.51 -7.14
CA SER A 173 1.50 4.20 -6.49
C SER A 173 0.10 3.61 -6.62
N SER A 174 -0.95 4.42 -6.48
CA SER A 174 -2.33 3.97 -6.67
C SER A 174 -2.58 3.57 -8.13
N ILE A 175 -2.09 4.35 -9.10
CA ILE A 175 -2.18 4.01 -10.52
C ILE A 175 -1.48 2.68 -10.82
N LYS A 176 -0.28 2.43 -10.25
CA LYS A 176 0.41 1.14 -10.39
C LYS A 176 -0.41 -0.03 -9.87
N ILE A 177 -1.16 0.16 -8.78
CA ILE A 177 -2.05 -0.88 -8.24
C ILE A 177 -3.20 -1.18 -9.23
N HIS A 178 -3.79 -0.16 -9.86
CA HIS A 178 -4.79 -0.34 -10.91
C HIS A 178 -4.23 -1.12 -12.10
N LEU A 179 -3.07 -0.70 -12.61
CA LEU A 179 -2.39 -1.41 -13.72
C LEU A 179 -2.06 -2.86 -13.37
N SER A 180 -1.59 -3.12 -12.15
CA SER A 180 -1.34 -4.48 -11.65
C SER A 180 -2.61 -5.33 -11.64
N HIS A 181 -3.76 -4.76 -11.26
CA HIS A 181 -5.03 -5.46 -11.25
C HIS A 181 -5.51 -5.78 -12.67
N ILE A 182 -5.44 -4.82 -13.61
CA ILE A 182 -5.75 -5.04 -15.02
C ILE A 182 -4.85 -6.15 -15.60
N LYS A 183 -3.54 -6.09 -15.31
CA LYS A 183 -2.59 -7.11 -15.75
C LYS A 183 -2.96 -8.50 -15.21
N THR A 184 -3.44 -8.60 -13.98
CA THR A 184 -3.88 -9.86 -13.39
C THR A 184 -5.13 -10.41 -14.08
N ILE A 185 -6.10 -9.54 -14.42
CA ILE A 185 -7.31 -9.93 -15.19
C ILE A 185 -6.93 -10.42 -16.59
N LEU A 186 -6.05 -9.70 -17.28
CA LEU A 186 -5.58 -10.11 -18.62
C LEU A 186 -4.77 -11.42 -18.58
N ARG A 187 -3.98 -11.66 -17.54
CA ARG A 187 -3.29 -12.95 -17.32
C ARG A 187 -4.27 -14.09 -17.07
N TYR A 188 -5.36 -13.82 -16.33
CA TYR A 188 -6.42 -14.79 -16.17
C TYR A 188 -7.07 -15.14 -17.53
N ALA A 189 -7.41 -14.11 -18.33
CA ALA A 189 -7.93 -14.31 -19.68
C ALA A 189 -6.96 -15.08 -20.60
N GLN A 190 -5.66 -14.86 -20.44
CA GLN A 190 -4.62 -15.61 -21.15
C GLN A 190 -4.59 -17.08 -20.73
N LYS A 191 -4.65 -17.37 -19.44
CA LYS A 191 -4.77 -18.76 -18.93
C LYS A 191 -6.01 -19.48 -19.45
N MET A 192 -7.12 -18.72 -19.59
CA MET A 192 -8.37 -19.25 -20.17
C MET A 192 -8.35 -19.37 -21.69
N GLY A 193 -7.23 -19.03 -22.35
CA GLY A 193 -7.09 -19.09 -23.81
C GLY A 193 -7.88 -18.03 -24.57
N VAL A 194 -8.40 -17.00 -23.88
CA VAL A 194 -9.17 -15.91 -24.50
C VAL A 194 -8.25 -14.85 -25.12
N VAL A 195 -7.09 -14.62 -24.51
CA VAL A 195 -6.06 -13.69 -24.97
C VAL A 195 -4.77 -14.47 -25.18
N ARG A 196 -4.10 -14.28 -26.30
CA ARG A 196 -2.85 -14.98 -26.63
C ARG A 196 -1.63 -14.31 -26.00
N THR A 197 -1.52 -13.00 -26.17
CA THR A 197 -0.40 -12.20 -25.71
C THR A 197 -0.90 -11.04 -24.84
N LEU A 198 -0.12 -10.72 -23.81
CA LEU A 198 -0.43 -9.55 -22.99
C LEU A 198 -0.03 -8.26 -23.72
N PRO A 199 -0.84 -7.21 -23.67
CA PRO A 199 -0.46 -5.91 -24.21
C PRO A 199 0.70 -5.30 -23.41
N ALA A 200 1.39 -4.34 -24.03
CA ALA A 200 2.29 -3.45 -23.30
C ALA A 200 1.51 -2.59 -22.29
N PHE A 201 2.16 -2.20 -21.20
CA PHE A 201 1.57 -1.36 -20.16
C PHE A 201 2.30 -0.03 -20.07
N PRO A 202 1.58 1.09 -19.81
CA PRO A 202 2.23 2.38 -19.57
C PRO A 202 3.17 2.30 -18.36
N SER A 203 4.36 2.87 -18.49
CA SER A 203 5.31 3.01 -17.41
C SER A 203 4.96 4.22 -16.56
N ILE A 204 4.77 3.99 -15.26
CA ILE A 204 4.47 5.06 -14.30
C ILE A 204 5.70 5.27 -13.43
N LYS A 205 6.33 6.43 -13.53
CA LYS A 205 7.43 6.83 -12.63
C LYS A 205 6.87 7.06 -11.23
N THR A 206 7.50 6.44 -10.24
CA THR A 206 7.25 6.73 -8.82
C THR A 206 8.47 7.41 -8.25
N VAL A 207 8.26 8.52 -7.59
CA VAL A 207 9.31 9.16 -6.79
C VAL A 207 9.19 8.61 -5.38
N ASP A 208 10.28 7.99 -4.90
CA ASP A 208 10.35 7.54 -3.52
C ASP A 208 10.57 8.75 -2.62
N LYS A 209 9.58 9.01 -1.78
CA LYS A 209 9.66 10.04 -0.76
C LYS A 209 10.21 9.44 0.53
N PRO A 210 11.10 10.14 1.24
CA PRO A 210 11.50 9.75 2.58
C PRO A 210 10.28 9.54 3.46
N ARG A 211 10.38 8.65 4.44
CA ARG A 211 9.28 8.43 5.38
C ARG A 211 9.34 9.44 6.52
N SER A 212 8.22 10.10 6.78
CA SER A 212 8.10 11.02 7.90
C SER A 212 8.35 10.33 9.24
N TRP A 213 9.24 10.88 10.05
CA TRP A 213 9.61 10.43 11.39
C TRP A 213 9.72 11.61 12.34
N PHE A 214 9.93 11.36 13.63
CA PHE A 214 10.14 12.40 14.63
C PHE A 214 11.61 12.40 15.05
N ASN A 215 12.30 13.55 14.95
CA ASN A 215 13.62 13.71 15.54
C ASN A 215 13.54 13.70 17.07
N SER A 216 14.66 13.67 17.77
CA SER A 216 14.70 13.55 19.25
C SER A 216 13.95 14.66 19.96
N THR A 217 14.03 15.90 19.46
CA THR A 217 13.31 17.06 20.03
C THR A 217 11.80 16.95 19.82
N GLU A 218 11.39 16.62 18.59
CA GLU A 218 9.97 16.43 18.22
C GLU A 218 9.35 15.24 18.98
N TYR A 219 10.11 14.14 19.09
CA TYR A 219 9.68 12.96 19.84
C TYR A 219 9.51 13.27 21.33
N SER A 220 10.46 13.99 21.92
CA SER A 220 10.37 14.45 23.31
C SER A 220 9.16 15.35 23.54
N LYS A 221 8.88 16.28 22.63
CA LYS A 221 7.67 17.11 22.66
C LYS A 221 6.41 16.26 22.59
N LEU A 222 6.36 15.30 21.64
CA LEU A 222 5.21 14.43 21.40
C LEU A 222 4.83 13.63 22.65
N HIS A 223 5.79 12.86 23.20
CA HIS A 223 5.48 11.98 24.34
C HIS A 223 5.28 12.76 25.65
N ASN A 224 5.97 13.90 25.86
CA ASN A 224 5.72 14.75 27.03
C ASN A 224 4.33 15.37 26.99
N THR A 225 3.90 15.89 25.83
CA THR A 225 2.53 16.40 25.66
C THR A 225 1.51 15.28 25.85
N ALA A 226 1.74 14.09 25.29
CA ALA A 226 0.85 12.96 25.54
C ALA A 226 0.71 12.63 27.03
N ARG A 227 1.79 12.73 27.81
CA ARG A 227 1.78 12.47 29.24
C ARG A 227 1.05 13.53 30.04
N THR A 228 1.27 14.81 29.70
CA THR A 228 0.69 15.95 30.48
C THR A 228 -0.79 16.21 30.18
N HIS A 229 -1.28 15.74 29.01
CA HIS A 229 -2.66 15.95 28.57
C HIS A 229 -3.53 14.69 28.72
N ILE A 230 -3.10 13.70 29.53
CA ILE A 230 -3.95 12.53 29.85
C ILE A 230 -5.24 13.03 30.53
N GLY A 231 -6.38 12.56 30.04
CA GLY A 231 -7.72 12.98 30.49
C GLY A 231 -8.30 14.19 29.73
N GLU A 232 -7.52 14.81 28.84
CA GLU A 232 -8.03 15.92 28.03
C GLU A 232 -9.03 15.39 26.98
N LYS A 233 -10.22 16.03 27.01
CA LYS A 233 -11.30 15.70 26.07
C LYS A 233 -11.22 16.58 24.85
N PHE A 234 -11.52 15.99 23.70
CA PHE A 234 -11.51 16.67 22.40
C PHE A 234 -12.64 16.22 21.50
N ASP A 235 -13.07 17.12 20.62
CA ASP A 235 -14.09 16.83 19.66
C ASP A 235 -13.49 16.21 18.39
N VAL A 236 -14.06 15.08 17.99
CA VAL A 236 -13.72 14.46 16.70
C VAL A 236 -14.68 15.01 15.64
N SER A 237 -14.23 15.98 14.85
CA SER A 237 -15.00 16.44 13.70
C SER A 237 -15.11 15.33 12.68
N SER A 238 -16.32 14.82 12.46
CA SER A 238 -16.62 13.92 11.36
C SER A 238 -16.94 14.74 10.09
N LYS A 239 -16.37 14.37 8.97
CA LYS A 239 -16.85 14.84 7.66
C LYS A 239 -18.24 14.24 7.42
N GLY A 240 -19.26 15.08 7.38
CA GLY A 240 -20.66 14.67 7.13
C GLY A 240 -21.54 14.64 8.39
N ASN A 241 -22.82 14.33 8.23
CA ASN A 241 -23.89 14.36 9.25
C ASN A 241 -23.75 13.34 10.40
N GLN A 242 -22.56 12.85 10.73
CA GLN A 242 -22.36 12.00 11.89
C GLN A 242 -22.20 12.84 13.15
N LYS A 243 -22.91 12.46 14.23
CA LYS A 243 -22.81 13.08 15.55
C LYS A 243 -21.34 13.22 15.96
N LEU A 244 -20.97 14.42 16.42
CA LEU A 244 -19.69 14.69 17.09
C LEU A 244 -19.48 13.62 18.16
N ARG A 245 -18.35 12.93 18.10
CA ARG A 245 -17.95 11.94 19.11
C ARG A 245 -16.83 12.54 19.91
N ASN A 246 -17.03 12.65 21.21
CA ASN A 246 -16.01 13.11 22.14
C ASN A 246 -14.91 12.05 22.19
N GLY A 247 -13.67 12.47 22.06
CA GLY A 247 -12.48 11.66 22.31
C GLY A 247 -11.80 12.13 23.60
N GLU A 248 -10.92 11.31 24.15
CA GLU A 248 -10.11 11.63 25.31
C GLU A 248 -8.69 11.12 25.08
N LEU A 249 -7.68 11.91 25.44
CA LEU A 249 -6.29 11.46 25.45
C LEU A 249 -6.06 10.53 26.65
N THR A 250 -5.77 9.28 26.37
CA THR A 250 -5.64 8.25 27.40
C THR A 250 -4.18 7.95 27.74
N ARG A 251 -3.93 7.43 28.93
CA ARG A 251 -2.65 6.86 29.33
C ARG A 251 -2.18 5.79 28.33
N GLU A 252 -3.11 5.08 27.75
CA GLU A 252 -2.83 4.01 26.81
C GLU A 252 -2.21 4.52 25.49
N LEU A 253 -2.62 5.70 25.00
CA LEU A 253 -1.95 6.33 23.87
C LEU A 253 -0.48 6.68 24.21
N TYR A 254 -0.23 7.20 25.39
CA TYR A 254 1.13 7.48 25.85
C TYR A 254 1.99 6.20 25.89
N ASP A 255 1.46 5.15 26.50
CA ASP A 255 2.13 3.84 26.56
C ASP A 255 2.37 3.27 25.14
N LEU A 256 1.41 3.43 24.21
CA LEU A 256 1.55 3.01 22.80
C LEU A 256 2.67 3.76 22.07
N ILE A 257 2.79 5.07 22.27
CA ILE A 257 3.86 5.88 21.65
C ILE A 257 5.24 5.34 22.07
N LEU A 258 5.43 5.14 23.37
CA LEU A 258 6.68 4.61 23.92
C LEU A 258 6.92 3.17 23.48
N PHE A 259 5.89 2.32 23.50
CA PHE A 259 6.00 0.93 23.13
C PHE A 259 6.39 0.75 21.65
N MET A 260 5.71 1.46 20.73
CA MET A 260 6.00 1.37 19.30
C MET A 260 7.41 1.85 18.94
N THR A 261 7.88 2.91 19.59
CA THR A 261 9.22 3.45 19.34
C THR A 261 10.33 2.52 19.86
N ASN A 262 10.02 1.75 20.91
CA ASN A 262 10.97 0.81 21.50
C ASN A 262 10.88 -0.63 20.96
N THR A 263 9.91 -0.94 20.09
CA THR A 263 9.66 -2.33 19.61
C THR A 263 9.64 -2.49 18.10
N PHE A 264 9.78 -1.44 17.32
CA PHE A 264 9.70 -1.47 15.83
C PHE A 264 8.37 -2.04 15.27
N ILE A 265 7.38 -2.26 16.11
CA ILE A 265 6.12 -2.91 15.74
C ILE A 265 5.31 -2.06 14.77
N ARG A 266 4.55 -2.69 13.86
CA ARG A 266 3.64 -1.96 12.97
C ARG A 266 2.31 -1.69 13.66
N PRO A 267 1.59 -0.61 13.33
CA PRO A 267 0.22 -0.40 13.82
C PRO A 267 -0.73 -1.56 13.51
N THR A 268 -0.54 -2.24 12.38
CA THR A 268 -1.31 -3.43 12.04
C THR A 268 -1.07 -4.60 12.98
N ASP A 269 0.13 -4.70 13.54
CA ASP A 269 0.50 -5.75 14.47
C ASP A 269 -0.04 -5.44 15.87
N ILE A 270 -0.06 -4.16 16.29
CA ILE A 270 -0.70 -3.70 17.54
C ILE A 270 -2.17 -4.13 17.60
N ARG A 271 -2.86 -4.13 16.47
CA ARG A 271 -4.28 -4.53 16.40
C ARG A 271 -4.55 -5.92 16.98
N VAL A 272 -3.62 -6.86 16.81
CA VAL A 272 -3.77 -8.27 17.20
C VAL A 272 -2.79 -8.70 18.30
N LEU A 273 -2.02 -7.77 18.85
CA LEU A 273 -1.03 -8.05 19.88
C LEU A 273 -1.71 -8.38 21.22
N GLN A 274 -1.46 -9.58 21.73
CA GLN A 274 -1.95 -10.10 23.01
C GLN A 274 -0.79 -10.34 23.98
N HIS A 275 -1.07 -10.48 25.27
CA HIS A 275 -0.03 -10.73 26.27
C HIS A 275 0.76 -12.03 26.01
N LYS A 276 0.13 -13.07 25.50
CA LYS A 276 0.80 -14.33 25.11
C LYS A 276 1.88 -14.17 24.06
N HIS A 277 1.85 -13.07 23.29
CA HIS A 277 2.86 -12.77 22.27
C HIS A 277 4.08 -12.03 22.84
N VAL A 278 4.07 -11.66 24.12
CA VAL A 278 5.11 -10.87 24.77
C VAL A 278 5.79 -11.72 25.86
N THR A 279 7.08 -11.95 25.68
CA THR A 279 7.92 -12.62 26.70
C THR A 279 8.93 -11.64 27.22
N VAL A 280 8.99 -11.42 28.53
CA VAL A 280 10.04 -10.62 29.18
C VAL A 280 11.25 -11.52 29.40
N VAL A 281 12.35 -11.23 28.72
CA VAL A 281 13.64 -11.92 28.89
C VAL A 281 14.48 -11.13 29.88
N ARG A 282 14.86 -11.76 30.99
CA ARG A 282 15.73 -11.19 32.03
C ARG A 282 16.90 -12.16 32.25
N SER A 283 17.92 -12.02 31.42
CA SER A 283 19.18 -12.77 31.50
C SER A 283 20.35 -11.76 31.52
N ASN A 284 21.48 -12.05 30.90
CA ASN A 284 22.59 -11.11 30.75
C ASN A 284 22.16 -9.81 30.00
N GLN A 285 21.12 -9.92 29.16
CA GLN A 285 20.47 -8.79 28.53
C GLN A 285 18.98 -8.82 28.85
N VAL A 286 18.37 -7.64 28.97
CA VAL A 286 16.98 -7.48 29.35
C VAL A 286 16.20 -6.86 28.20
N TYR A 287 15.18 -7.59 27.68
CA TYR A 287 14.39 -7.16 26.54
C TYR A 287 13.02 -7.85 26.49
N LEU A 288 12.11 -7.31 25.70
CA LEU A 288 10.89 -8.01 25.32
C LEU A 288 11.14 -8.81 24.03
N ARG A 289 10.77 -10.07 24.05
CA ARG A 289 10.66 -10.90 22.86
C ARG A 289 9.18 -10.88 22.40
N LEU A 290 8.92 -10.32 21.20
CA LEU A 290 7.59 -10.27 20.63
C LEU A 290 7.43 -11.36 19.57
N THR A 291 6.66 -12.38 19.88
CA THR A 291 6.36 -13.51 18.99
C THR A 291 4.98 -13.28 18.40
N HIS A 292 4.90 -12.76 17.21
CA HIS A 292 3.63 -12.42 16.56
C HIS A 292 3.02 -13.58 15.80
N PRO A 293 1.67 -13.66 15.73
CA PRO A 293 1.03 -14.41 14.66
C PRO A 293 1.51 -13.84 13.31
N MET A 294 1.78 -14.74 12.37
CA MET A 294 2.43 -14.43 11.09
C MET A 294 1.66 -13.37 10.28
N THR A 295 2.03 -12.10 10.42
CA THR A 295 1.63 -11.09 9.46
C THR A 295 2.71 -10.95 8.40
N LYS A 296 2.39 -11.23 7.13
CA LYS A 296 3.30 -11.13 5.97
C LYS A 296 4.53 -12.07 5.96
N GLY A 297 4.41 -13.30 6.50
CA GLY A 297 5.47 -14.33 6.32
C GLY A 297 6.75 -14.12 7.13
N HIS A 298 6.76 -13.22 8.11
CA HIS A 298 7.89 -13.05 9.03
C HIS A 298 7.73 -13.93 10.26
N THR A 299 8.59 -14.93 10.42
CA THR A 299 8.56 -15.89 11.53
C THR A 299 9.45 -15.49 12.71
N GLN A 300 10.45 -14.65 12.48
CA GLN A 300 11.40 -14.25 13.50
C GLN A 300 10.75 -13.34 14.56
N PRO A 301 11.06 -13.54 15.87
CA PRO A 301 10.59 -12.63 16.90
C PRO A 301 11.24 -11.26 16.77
N ILE A 302 10.57 -10.22 17.29
CA ILE A 302 11.15 -8.89 17.45
C ILE A 302 11.80 -8.84 18.83
N VAL A 303 13.01 -8.32 18.90
CA VAL A 303 13.71 -7.96 20.13
C VAL A 303 13.53 -6.47 20.38
N SER A 304 13.02 -6.12 21.55
CA SER A 304 12.80 -4.71 21.92
C SER A 304 14.07 -4.05 22.45
N MET A 305 14.00 -2.75 22.56
CA MET A 305 14.92 -1.97 23.38
C MET A 305 14.55 -2.11 24.87
N VAL A 306 15.49 -1.81 25.75
CA VAL A 306 15.31 -1.91 27.22
C VAL A 306 14.11 -1.09 27.70
N GLY A 307 13.94 0.13 27.20
CA GLY A 307 12.81 1.00 27.58
C GLY A 307 11.42 0.42 27.35
N ALA A 308 11.26 -0.58 26.49
CA ALA A 308 9.98 -1.24 26.28
C ALA A 308 9.49 -2.03 27.50
N ILE A 309 10.41 -2.48 28.38
CA ILE A 309 10.08 -3.33 29.53
C ILE A 309 9.29 -2.53 30.55
N GLU A 310 9.76 -1.35 30.92
CA GLU A 310 9.07 -0.46 31.87
C GLU A 310 7.67 -0.09 31.37
N VAL A 311 7.56 0.16 30.07
CA VAL A 311 6.28 0.43 29.41
C VAL A 311 5.36 -0.78 29.51
N TYR A 312 5.86 -1.97 29.24
CA TYR A 312 5.07 -3.21 29.32
C TYR A 312 4.65 -3.50 30.75
N ASP A 313 5.56 -3.38 31.74
CA ASP A 313 5.24 -3.54 33.14
C ASP A 313 4.17 -2.54 33.62
N SER A 314 4.23 -1.28 33.14
CA SER A 314 3.20 -0.26 33.40
C SER A 314 1.84 -0.65 32.81
N ILE A 315 1.81 -1.16 31.56
CA ILE A 315 0.59 -1.65 30.90
C ILE A 315 -0.02 -2.80 31.69
N VAL A 316 0.77 -3.82 32.04
CA VAL A 316 0.32 -4.98 32.80
C VAL A 316 -0.26 -4.58 34.17
N LYS A 317 0.45 -3.67 34.88
CA LYS A 317 0.00 -3.17 36.19
C LYS A 317 -1.33 -2.42 36.08
N ARG A 318 -1.53 -1.62 35.05
CA ARG A 318 -2.77 -0.90 34.82
C ARG A 318 -3.91 -1.85 34.47
N GLN A 319 -3.69 -2.72 33.49
CA GLN A 319 -4.71 -3.65 33.02
C GLN A 319 -5.17 -4.62 34.10
N LYS A 320 -4.27 -5.11 34.96
CA LYS A 320 -4.66 -5.94 36.12
C LYS A 320 -5.62 -5.23 37.05
N LYS A 321 -5.49 -3.90 37.26
CA LYS A 321 -6.44 -3.11 38.07
C LYS A 321 -7.80 -2.96 37.38
N GLU A 322 -7.81 -3.00 36.04
CA GLU A 322 -9.01 -2.87 35.20
C GLU A 322 -9.69 -4.22 34.91
N GLY A 323 -9.15 -5.33 35.44
CA GLY A 323 -9.69 -6.69 35.25
C GLY A 323 -9.22 -7.39 33.98
N TYR A 324 -8.15 -6.90 33.36
CA TYR A 324 -7.50 -7.47 32.18
C TYR A 324 -6.08 -7.95 32.50
N GLY A 325 -5.35 -8.42 31.49
CA GLY A 325 -3.94 -8.85 31.58
C GLY A 325 -3.78 -10.37 31.59
N GLY A 326 -4.83 -11.10 31.23
CA GLY A 326 -4.73 -12.53 30.89
C GLY A 326 -3.95 -12.75 29.58
N SER A 327 -3.48 -13.96 29.35
CA SER A 327 -2.66 -14.31 28.16
C SER A 327 -3.35 -13.96 26.83
N GLU A 328 -4.68 -14.11 26.78
CA GLU A 328 -5.50 -13.86 25.59
C GLU A 328 -5.96 -12.40 25.46
N ASP A 329 -5.76 -11.59 26.49
CA ASP A 329 -6.14 -10.19 26.43
C ASP A 329 -5.24 -9.40 25.51
N TYR A 330 -5.82 -8.42 24.79
CA TYR A 330 -5.07 -7.53 23.93
C TYR A 330 -4.22 -6.55 24.75
N LEU A 331 -3.01 -6.31 24.29
CA LEU A 331 -2.09 -5.37 24.95
C LEU A 331 -2.58 -3.92 24.91
N PHE A 332 -3.37 -3.56 23.91
CA PHE A 332 -3.96 -2.22 23.76
C PHE A 332 -5.46 -2.35 23.48
N GLN A 333 -6.24 -1.51 24.18
CA GLN A 333 -7.71 -1.48 24.10
C GLN A 333 -8.35 -2.87 24.35
N PRO A 334 -8.03 -3.54 25.48
CA PRO A 334 -8.51 -4.90 25.77
C PRO A 334 -10.04 -4.98 25.88
N GLN A 335 -10.70 -3.88 26.29
CA GLN A 335 -12.16 -3.78 26.42
C GLN A 335 -12.92 -3.87 25.09
N HIS A 336 -12.23 -3.75 23.94
CA HIS A 336 -12.86 -3.76 22.64
C HIS A 336 -12.56 -5.04 21.87
N THR A 337 -13.57 -5.87 21.65
CA THR A 337 -13.50 -7.06 20.81
C THR A 337 -13.38 -6.67 19.31
N ASN A 338 -14.04 -5.59 18.90
CA ASN A 338 -13.86 -5.04 17.56
C ASN A 338 -12.51 -4.31 17.46
N ARG A 339 -11.53 -4.98 16.89
CA ARG A 339 -10.15 -4.50 16.80
C ARG A 339 -9.97 -3.32 15.83
N ASP A 340 -10.81 -3.19 14.82
CA ASP A 340 -10.79 -2.02 13.92
C ASP A 340 -11.29 -0.78 14.66
N TYR A 341 -12.32 -0.91 15.47
CA TYR A 341 -12.80 0.17 16.34
C TYR A 341 -11.73 0.58 17.38
N ALA A 342 -11.11 -0.41 18.05
CA ALA A 342 -10.02 -0.16 19.00
C ALA A 342 -8.89 0.68 18.38
N MET A 343 -8.43 0.29 17.20
CA MET A 343 -7.39 1.03 16.48
C MET A 343 -7.85 2.42 16.04
N GLN A 344 -9.11 2.57 15.64
CA GLN A 344 -9.64 3.90 15.30
C GLN A 344 -9.60 4.88 16.47
N GLN A 345 -9.85 4.42 17.70
CA GLN A 345 -9.74 5.29 18.88
C GLN A 345 -8.30 5.79 19.05
N LEU A 346 -7.31 4.89 18.95
CA LEU A 346 -5.90 5.25 19.05
C LEU A 346 -5.45 6.19 17.91
N TYR A 347 -5.90 5.96 16.69
CA TYR A 347 -5.60 6.85 15.55
C TYR A 347 -6.18 8.26 15.75
N ARG A 348 -7.40 8.38 16.29
CA ARG A 348 -8.04 9.68 16.54
C ARG A 348 -7.31 10.45 17.64
N GLN A 349 -6.98 9.78 18.74
CA GLN A 349 -6.18 10.38 19.82
C GLN A 349 -4.81 10.84 19.30
N PHE A 350 -4.15 10.01 18.52
CA PHE A 350 -2.83 10.36 17.95
C PHE A 350 -2.92 11.52 16.96
N ASP A 351 -3.95 11.56 16.10
CA ASP A 351 -4.17 12.68 15.17
C ASP A 351 -4.44 14.00 15.92
N TYR A 352 -5.21 13.95 17.00
CA TYR A 352 -5.40 15.11 17.88
C TYR A 352 -4.09 15.56 18.52
N LEU A 353 -3.33 14.63 19.09
CA LEU A 353 -2.03 14.93 19.69
C LEU A 353 -1.06 15.58 18.68
N LEU A 354 -1.04 15.10 17.45
CA LEU A 354 -0.23 15.69 16.36
C LEU A 354 -0.66 17.13 16.05
N LYS A 355 -1.95 17.45 16.16
CA LYS A 355 -2.46 18.82 15.94
C LYS A 355 -2.04 19.76 17.05
N ILE A 356 -2.27 19.40 18.32
CA ILE A 356 -1.92 20.28 19.46
C ILE A 356 -0.41 20.47 19.62
N THR A 357 0.39 19.50 19.21
CA THR A 357 1.85 19.62 19.20
C THR A 357 2.40 20.34 17.95
N ASN A 358 1.55 20.62 16.96
CA ASN A 358 1.95 21.13 15.64
C ASN A 358 2.96 20.22 14.92
N LEU A 359 2.81 18.89 15.11
CA LEU A 359 3.68 17.86 14.51
C LEU A 359 2.98 17.04 13.42
N LYS A 360 1.83 17.52 12.91
CA LYS A 360 1.04 16.79 11.91
C LYS A 360 1.80 16.56 10.61
N ASN A 361 2.57 17.53 10.18
CA ASN A 361 3.42 17.44 9.00
C ASN A 361 4.89 17.54 9.41
N ASP A 362 5.76 16.89 8.63
CA ASP A 362 7.20 17.07 8.76
C ASP A 362 7.66 18.36 8.02
N PRO A 363 8.93 18.75 8.14
CA PRO A 363 9.46 19.92 7.46
C PRO A 363 9.34 19.88 5.91
N LEU A 364 9.17 18.70 5.33
CA LEU A 364 8.96 18.51 3.89
C LEU A 364 7.46 18.53 3.50
N GLY A 365 6.56 18.77 4.46
CA GLY A 365 5.11 18.80 4.23
C GLY A 365 4.44 17.41 4.21
N GLU A 366 5.20 16.32 4.44
CA GLU A 366 4.63 14.96 4.46
C GLU A 366 3.91 14.68 5.79
N SER A 367 2.72 14.10 5.68
CA SER A 367 1.86 13.87 6.86
C SER A 367 2.36 12.74 7.74
N ARG A 368 2.45 13.00 9.04
CA ARG A 368 2.77 12.01 10.07
C ARG A 368 1.53 11.25 10.52
N THR A 369 1.72 9.98 10.80
CA THR A 369 0.69 9.05 11.27
C THR A 369 1.26 8.18 12.39
N LEU A 370 0.44 7.33 12.99
CA LEU A 370 0.92 6.35 13.98
C LEU A 370 2.07 5.48 13.43
N TYR A 371 2.11 5.23 12.12
CA TYR A 371 3.19 4.52 11.47
C TYR A 371 4.55 5.26 11.55
N SER A 372 4.53 6.59 11.70
CA SER A 372 5.74 7.40 11.86
C SER A 372 6.52 7.08 13.13
N LEU A 373 5.87 6.53 14.18
CA LEU A 373 6.57 6.03 15.38
C LEU A 373 7.50 4.87 15.06
N ARG A 374 7.09 3.97 14.17
CA ARG A 374 7.97 2.90 13.70
C ARG A 374 9.13 3.45 12.85
N HIS A 375 8.88 4.47 12.03
CA HIS A 375 9.93 5.13 11.28
C HIS A 375 10.94 5.80 12.23
N THR A 376 10.45 6.42 13.31
CA THR A 376 11.28 6.98 14.38
C THR A 376 12.13 5.91 15.06
N ALA A 377 11.54 4.76 15.41
CA ALA A 377 12.31 3.63 15.99
C ALA A 377 13.47 3.17 15.11
N ILE A 378 13.25 3.07 13.79
CA ILE A 378 14.28 2.69 12.83
C ILE A 378 15.34 3.80 12.71
N MET A 379 14.91 5.06 12.58
CA MET A 379 15.82 6.21 12.45
C MET A 379 16.71 6.36 13.68
N PHE A 380 16.17 6.26 14.89
CA PHE A 380 16.99 6.31 16.12
C PHE A 380 18.04 5.21 16.15
N ARG A 381 17.75 4.02 15.62
CA ARG A 381 18.77 2.96 15.54
C ARG A 381 19.85 3.26 14.49
N LEU A 382 19.47 3.88 13.38
CA LEU A 382 20.41 4.25 12.34
C LEU A 382 21.30 5.43 12.73
N THR A 383 20.79 6.37 13.55
CA THR A 383 21.48 7.62 13.89
C THR A 383 22.18 7.59 15.26
N GLU A 384 21.66 6.79 16.20
CA GLU A 384 22.12 6.82 17.60
C GLU A 384 22.82 5.53 18.05
N SER A 385 22.73 4.43 17.26
CA SER A 385 23.37 3.17 17.63
C SER A 385 24.74 3.05 16.99
N GLN A 386 25.76 2.82 17.80
CA GLN A 386 27.11 2.52 17.32
C GLN A 386 27.22 1.06 16.87
N GLY A 387 27.67 0.83 15.64
CA GLY A 387 28.00 -0.51 15.13
C GLY A 387 26.82 -1.44 14.85
N LEU A 388 25.58 -0.94 14.79
CA LEU A 388 24.44 -1.78 14.43
C LEU A 388 24.45 -2.12 12.93
N ASP A 389 24.54 -3.42 12.63
CA ASP A 389 24.46 -3.92 11.28
C ASP A 389 23.06 -3.74 10.68
N LEU A 390 23.00 -3.23 9.43
CA LEU A 390 21.75 -2.99 8.72
C LEU A 390 20.92 -4.26 8.50
N LEU A 391 21.57 -5.41 8.32
CA LEU A 391 20.86 -6.68 8.15
C LEU A 391 20.18 -7.10 9.45
N SER A 392 20.86 -6.93 10.58
CA SER A 392 20.29 -7.18 11.92
C SER A 392 19.12 -6.25 12.22
N LEU A 393 19.25 -4.96 11.90
CA LEU A 393 18.14 -4.00 12.04
C LEU A 393 16.97 -4.37 11.13
N ALA A 394 17.23 -4.70 9.86
CA ALA A 394 16.21 -5.07 8.90
C ALA A 394 15.43 -6.32 9.36
N ARG A 395 16.13 -7.36 9.81
CA ARG A 395 15.54 -8.58 10.36
C ARG A 395 14.68 -8.29 11.58
N ASN A 396 15.22 -7.56 12.55
CA ASN A 396 14.50 -7.20 13.77
C ASN A 396 13.28 -6.32 13.50
N ALA A 397 13.42 -5.35 12.62
CA ALA A 397 12.29 -4.52 12.17
C ALA A 397 11.37 -5.23 11.17
N ARG A 398 11.60 -6.50 10.82
CA ARG A 398 10.80 -7.26 9.86
C ARG A 398 10.58 -6.50 8.54
N THR A 399 11.68 -6.03 7.95
CA THR A 399 11.76 -5.34 6.67
C THR A 399 12.98 -5.82 5.88
N SER A 400 13.22 -5.32 4.68
CA SER A 400 14.45 -5.61 3.95
C SER A 400 15.47 -4.47 4.07
N VAL A 401 16.76 -4.78 3.89
CA VAL A 401 17.82 -3.77 3.82
C VAL A 401 17.54 -2.77 2.71
N GLU A 402 17.06 -3.24 1.53
CA GLU A 402 16.65 -2.37 0.43
C GLU A 402 15.58 -1.35 0.85
N MET A 403 14.60 -1.76 1.67
CA MET A 403 13.56 -0.86 2.17
C MET A 403 14.11 0.15 3.18
N ILE A 404 15.13 -0.23 3.97
CA ILE A 404 15.81 0.71 4.87
C ILE A 404 16.59 1.71 4.03
N ASP A 405 17.39 1.27 3.11
CA ASP A 405 18.19 2.13 2.22
C ASP A 405 17.26 3.10 1.43
N ARG A 406 16.25 2.59 0.79
CA ARG A 406 15.34 3.35 -0.06
C ARG A 406 14.58 4.47 0.66
N PHE A 407 14.16 4.25 1.90
CA PHE A 407 13.27 5.17 2.61
C PHE A 407 13.91 5.92 3.77
N TYR A 408 15.09 5.48 4.24
CA TYR A 408 15.75 6.07 5.41
C TYR A 408 17.15 6.61 5.08
N ALA A 409 17.87 6.01 4.14
CA ALA A 409 19.24 6.42 3.82
C ALA A 409 19.35 7.88 3.34
N LYS A 410 18.29 8.43 2.75
CA LYS A 410 18.25 9.85 2.36
C LYS A 410 18.36 10.84 3.54
N HIS A 411 18.11 10.38 4.76
CA HIS A 411 18.29 11.15 5.99
C HIS A 411 19.68 10.95 6.62
N LEU A 412 20.46 10.00 6.10
CA LEU A 412 21.80 9.68 6.60
C LEU A 412 22.82 10.37 5.70
N THR A 413 23.62 11.25 6.27
CA THR A 413 24.82 11.77 5.60
C THR A 413 26.03 10.95 6.03
N ALA A 414 27.05 10.89 5.17
CA ALA A 414 28.32 10.23 5.53
C ALA A 414 28.94 10.84 6.80
N GLU A 415 28.72 12.13 7.02
CA GLU A 415 29.19 12.87 8.19
C GLU A 415 28.56 12.40 9.51
N MET A 416 27.32 11.88 9.49
CA MET A 416 26.67 11.30 10.68
C MET A 416 27.35 10.00 11.14
N ASN A 417 28.13 9.36 10.28
CA ASN A 417 28.78 8.08 10.53
C ASN A 417 30.32 8.15 10.41
N VAL A 418 30.90 9.34 10.52
CA VAL A 418 32.35 9.53 10.36
C VAL A 418 33.15 8.60 11.28
N GLU A 419 32.77 8.50 12.55
CA GLU A 419 33.42 7.62 13.51
C GLU A 419 33.36 6.14 13.10
N LEU A 420 32.20 5.68 12.57
CA LEU A 420 32.04 4.31 12.08
C LEU A 420 32.81 4.07 10.78
N ILE A 421 32.84 5.05 9.89
CA ILE A 421 33.60 4.97 8.63
C ILE A 421 35.09 4.93 8.91
N GLN A 422 35.56 5.62 9.95
CA GLN A 422 36.98 5.69 10.34
C GLN A 422 37.38 4.60 11.34
N SER A 423 36.44 3.96 12.06
CA SER A 423 36.73 3.07 13.20
C SER A 423 37.48 1.79 12.86
N ASN A 424 37.49 1.33 11.62
CA ASN A 424 38.14 0.05 11.24
C ASN A 424 39.50 0.17 10.57
N ARG A 425 40.04 1.37 10.51
CA ARG A 425 41.39 1.56 9.97
C ARG A 425 42.33 2.05 11.06
N ASN A 426 42.89 1.12 11.80
CA ASN A 426 44.06 1.31 12.67
C ASN A 426 43.80 1.69 14.14
N GLU A 427 43.50 0.72 14.95
CA GLU A 427 43.90 0.75 16.36
C GLU A 427 45.42 1.04 16.51
N SER A 428 46.26 0.59 15.55
CA SER A 428 47.68 0.86 15.50
C SER A 428 48.08 2.32 15.23
N LEU A 429 47.27 3.10 14.51
CA LEU A 429 47.51 4.53 14.28
C LEU A 429 46.94 5.43 15.39
N ARG A 430 45.94 5.00 16.14
CA ARG A 430 45.45 5.72 17.32
C ARG A 430 46.48 5.68 18.46
N THR A 431 47.15 4.54 18.68
CA THR A 431 48.22 4.43 19.67
C THR A 431 49.41 5.31 19.32
N THR A 432 49.80 5.43 18.04
CA THR A 432 50.91 6.31 17.62
C THR A 432 50.55 7.80 17.73
N SER A 433 49.34 8.22 17.36
CA SER A 433 48.90 9.62 17.46
C SER A 433 48.71 10.08 18.92
N ASP A 434 48.23 9.19 19.79
CA ASP A 434 48.11 9.48 21.22
C ASP A 434 49.49 9.51 21.93
N GLU A 435 50.43 8.68 21.49
CA GLU A 435 51.82 8.74 21.98
C GLU A 435 52.56 9.97 21.46
N GLU A 436 52.38 10.36 20.19
CA GLU A 436 52.93 11.62 19.66
C GLU A 436 52.31 12.84 20.35
N THR A 437 51.01 12.86 20.56
CA THR A 437 50.36 13.96 21.27
C THR A 437 50.81 14.06 22.74
N LYS A 438 51.05 12.92 23.40
CA LYS A 438 51.64 12.87 24.75
C LYS A 438 53.12 13.29 24.75
N ARG A 439 53.89 12.92 23.71
CA ARG A 439 55.32 13.36 23.56
C ARG A 439 55.40 14.86 23.34
N VAL A 440 54.55 15.44 22.46
CA VAL A 440 54.50 16.89 22.21
C VAL A 440 54.07 17.66 23.46
N LYS A 441 53.03 17.20 24.19
CA LYS A 441 52.64 17.80 25.47
C LYS A 441 53.76 17.73 26.56
N ASN A 442 54.45 16.61 26.62
CA ASN A 442 55.56 16.44 27.57
C ASN A 442 56.79 17.28 27.20
N GLN A 443 57.10 17.50 25.93
CA GLN A 443 58.17 18.39 25.47
C GLN A 443 57.81 19.86 25.73
N SER A 444 56.53 20.28 25.47
CA SER A 444 56.10 21.64 25.77
C SER A 444 56.12 21.97 27.29
N THR A 445 55.87 20.95 28.13
CA THR A 445 55.93 21.10 29.61
C THR A 445 57.37 21.16 30.12
N LYS A 446 58.33 20.43 29.47
CA LYS A 446 59.75 20.53 29.79
C LYS A 446 60.34 21.88 29.38
N VAL A 447 59.99 22.41 28.22
CA VAL A 447 60.46 23.73 27.77
C VAL A 447 60.00 24.87 28.70
N LYS A 448 58.70 24.79 29.19
CA LYS A 448 58.20 25.75 30.18
C LYS A 448 58.83 25.66 31.57
N ARG A 449 59.45 24.52 31.93
CA ARG A 449 60.18 24.39 33.23
C ARG A 449 61.62 24.94 33.19
N VAL A 450 62.29 25.06 32.03
CA VAL A 450 63.64 25.56 31.86
C VAL A 450 63.66 27.10 31.78
N SER A 451 62.53 27.77 31.48
CA SER A 451 62.48 29.21 31.29
C SER A 451 62.02 30.01 32.52
N LYS A 452 62.03 29.47 33.74
CA LYS A 452 61.78 30.28 34.96
C LYS A 452 63.15 30.86 35.47
N PRO A 453 63.33 32.21 35.50
CA PRO A 453 64.51 32.84 35.99
C PRO A 453 64.70 32.61 37.54
N LYS A 454 65.92 32.23 37.97
CA LYS A 454 66.28 32.14 39.38
C LYS A 454 66.18 33.53 40.02
N LYS A 455 65.37 33.65 41.06
CA LYS A 455 65.27 34.85 41.88
C LYS A 455 66.64 35.08 42.54
N SER A 456 67.25 36.25 42.27
CA SER A 456 68.44 36.75 42.91
C SER A 456 68.27 36.89 44.42
N ALA A 457 69.23 36.40 45.18
CA ALA A 457 69.32 36.56 46.63
C ALA A 457 69.55 38.05 46.97
N LYS A 458 68.79 38.60 47.89
CA LYS A 458 69.01 39.89 48.55
C LYS A 458 70.21 39.77 49.48
N VAL A 459 71.27 40.51 49.18
CA VAL A 459 72.35 40.79 50.12
C VAL A 459 71.86 41.85 51.10
N THR A 460 71.92 41.54 52.42
CA THR A 460 71.71 42.50 53.52
C THR A 460 73.11 42.99 53.94
N THR A 461 73.27 44.28 53.85
CA THR A 461 74.46 44.93 54.52
C THR A 461 73.90 45.96 55.51
N THR A 462 74.18 45.75 56.73
CA THR A 462 74.34 46.65 57.92
C THR A 462 73.62 47.97 57.90
#